data_5a41535440af6109e9d8dbfaf8f8434c
#
_entry.id   5a41535440af6109e9d8dbfaf8f8434c
#
_cell.length_a   1.000
_cell.length_b   1.000
_cell.length_c   1.000
_cell.angle_alpha   90.00
_cell.angle_beta   90.00
_cell.angle_gamma   90.00
#
_symmetry.space_group_name_H-M   'P 1'
#
loop_
_entity.id
_entity.type
_entity.pdbx_description
1 polymer ?
#
loop_
_entity_poly.entity_id
_entity_poly.type
_entity_poly.pdbx_seq_one_letter_code
_entity_poly.pdbx_strand_id
1 'polypeptide(L)'
;VWMPSYGRYVEISSCSNFETFQARRANIKYKDNAGDKAEFVHTLNGSGVAAGRTTAAILENYQQADGSIVIPEVLRPYMGGLEKIEAK
;
A
#
# COMPACT_ATOMS: atom_id res chain seq x y z
N VAL A 1 -4.24 10.02 0.27
CA VAL A 1 -4.90 9.98 1.58
C VAL A 1 -4.97 11.38 2.18
N TRP A 2 -6.07 11.68 2.85
CA TRP A 2 -6.19 12.94 3.60
C TRP A 2 -5.30 12.91 4.83
N MET A 3 -4.50 13.97 4.99
CA MET A 3 -3.62 14.12 6.15
C MET A 3 -4.02 15.41 6.90
N PRO A 4 -4.70 15.28 8.05
CA PRO A 4 -5.17 16.45 8.81
C PRO A 4 -4.07 17.44 9.16
N SER A 5 -2.88 16.96 9.53
CA SER A 5 -1.76 17.86 9.88
C SER A 5 -1.28 18.71 8.71
N TYR A 6 -1.45 18.24 7.47
CA TYR A 6 -1.09 19.01 6.28
C TYR A 6 -2.27 19.77 5.69
N GLY A 7 -3.50 19.45 6.09
CA GLY A 7 -4.71 20.05 5.53
C GLY A 7 -4.89 19.78 4.04
N ARG A 8 -4.39 18.67 3.53
CA ARG A 8 -4.45 18.31 2.11
C ARG A 8 -4.32 16.80 1.91
N TYR A 9 -4.64 16.36 0.70
CA TYR A 9 -4.35 14.99 0.28
C TYR A 9 -2.86 14.83 -0.01
N VAL A 10 -2.30 13.71 0.43
CA VAL A 10 -0.90 13.35 0.23
C VAL A 10 -0.85 12.01 -0.52
N GLU A 11 0.07 11.90 -1.46
CA GLU A 11 0.29 10.64 -2.17
C GLU A 11 0.68 9.55 -1.18
N ILE A 12 0.02 8.39 -1.27
CA ILE A 12 0.31 7.24 -0.40
C ILE A 12 1.02 6.12 -1.15
N SER A 13 0.76 5.97 -2.45
CA SER A 13 1.44 5.00 -3.29
C SER A 13 1.38 5.42 -4.74
N SER A 14 2.27 4.86 -5.55
CA SER A 14 2.25 5.01 -6.99
C SER A 14 2.30 3.64 -7.67
N CYS A 15 1.74 3.56 -8.87
CA CYS A 15 1.82 2.36 -9.70
C CYS A 15 2.43 2.74 -11.04
N SER A 16 3.40 1.96 -11.49
CA SER A 16 4.10 2.19 -12.74
C SER A 16 3.97 0.98 -13.66
N ASN A 17 3.73 1.24 -14.93
CA ASN A 17 3.79 0.21 -15.97
C ASN A 17 5.14 0.32 -16.66
N PHE A 18 5.99 -0.68 -16.49
CA PHE A 18 7.33 -0.72 -17.08
C PHE A 18 7.36 -1.33 -18.46
N GLU A 19 6.20 -1.76 -18.97
CA GLU A 19 6.12 -2.48 -20.24
C GLU A 19 7.12 -3.64 -20.25
N THR A 20 8.02 -3.74 -21.24
CA THR A 20 8.99 -4.82 -21.35
C THR A 20 10.36 -4.51 -20.73
N PHE A 21 10.54 -3.31 -20.17
CA PHE A 21 11.85 -2.84 -19.70
C PHE A 21 12.49 -3.79 -18.67
N GLN A 22 11.76 -4.15 -17.63
CA GLN A 22 12.26 -5.06 -16.60
C GLN A 22 12.32 -6.50 -17.10
N ALA A 23 11.33 -6.93 -17.86
CA ALA A 23 11.28 -8.29 -18.41
C ALA A 23 12.48 -8.61 -19.31
N ARG A 24 12.94 -7.63 -20.09
CA ARG A 24 14.14 -7.79 -20.92
C ARG A 24 15.40 -7.99 -20.09
N ARG A 25 15.53 -7.29 -18.99
CA ARG A 25 16.68 -7.42 -18.08
C ARG A 25 16.65 -8.72 -17.30
N ALA A 26 15.47 -9.15 -16.86
CA ALA A 26 15.28 -10.39 -16.09
C ALA A 26 15.05 -11.61 -17.01
N ASN A 27 14.93 -11.40 -18.31
CA ASN A 27 14.65 -12.44 -19.33
C ASN A 27 13.35 -13.20 -19.01
N ILE A 28 12.30 -12.47 -18.63
CA ILE A 28 10.98 -13.05 -18.33
C ILE A 28 10.11 -12.99 -19.57
N LYS A 29 9.74 -14.16 -20.08
CA LYS A 29 8.97 -14.32 -21.31
C LYS A 29 7.77 -15.22 -21.09
N TYR A 30 6.81 -15.10 -22.00
CA TYR A 30 5.63 -15.96 -22.02
C TYR A 30 5.40 -16.50 -23.45
N LYS A 31 4.61 -17.55 -23.52
CA LYS A 31 4.08 -18.11 -24.78
C LYS A 31 2.59 -18.36 -24.59
N ASP A 32 1.80 -18.01 -25.58
CA ASP A 32 0.36 -18.30 -25.56
C ASP A 32 0.11 -19.80 -25.73
N ASN A 33 0.89 -20.43 -26.63
CA ASN A 33 0.81 -21.87 -26.91
C ASN A 33 2.21 -22.46 -26.99
N ALA A 34 2.32 -23.77 -26.83
CA ALA A 34 3.59 -24.50 -26.75
C ALA A 34 4.50 -24.34 -27.97
N GLY A 35 3.98 -24.09 -29.16
CA GLY A 35 4.77 -23.91 -30.39
C GLY A 35 5.07 -22.47 -30.74
N ASP A 36 4.56 -21.50 -29.99
CA ASP A 36 4.67 -20.10 -30.30
C ASP A 36 6.03 -19.51 -29.94
N LYS A 37 6.34 -18.37 -30.58
CA LYS A 37 7.52 -17.58 -30.23
C LYS A 37 7.32 -16.96 -28.86
N ALA A 38 8.34 -17.05 -28.02
CA ALA A 38 8.32 -16.42 -26.70
C ALA A 38 8.43 -14.88 -26.83
N GLU A 39 7.61 -14.16 -26.06
CA GLU A 39 7.60 -12.71 -26.00
C GLU A 39 7.87 -12.22 -24.59
N PHE A 40 8.44 -11.02 -24.44
CA PHE A 40 8.65 -10.44 -23.12
C PHE A 40 7.32 -10.02 -22.49
N VAL A 41 7.18 -10.28 -21.20
CA VAL A 41 6.01 -9.82 -20.44
C VAL A 41 6.10 -8.33 -20.17
N HIS A 42 4.96 -7.72 -19.88
CA HIS A 42 4.90 -6.39 -19.27
C HIS A 42 4.90 -6.55 -17.76
N THR A 43 5.51 -5.61 -17.07
CA THR A 43 5.56 -5.63 -15.61
C THR A 43 4.94 -4.36 -15.03
N LEU A 44 4.32 -4.53 -13.88
CA LEU A 44 3.77 -3.43 -13.09
C LEU A 44 4.52 -3.38 -11.76
N ASN A 45 4.69 -2.19 -11.24
CA ASN A 45 5.28 -1.98 -9.92
C ASN A 45 4.37 -1.07 -9.10
N GLY A 46 4.10 -1.47 -7.89
CA GLY A 46 3.29 -0.66 -6.99
C GLY A 46 3.29 -1.25 -5.59
N SER A 47 3.16 -0.40 -4.60
CA SER A 47 2.98 -0.85 -3.22
C SER A 47 1.54 -1.34 -3.02
N GLY A 48 1.37 -2.54 -2.48
CA GLY A 48 0.07 -3.02 -2.04
C GLY A 48 -0.44 -2.17 -0.87
N VAL A 49 0.45 -1.94 0.11
CA VAL A 49 0.22 -1.00 1.22
C VAL A 49 1.54 -0.30 1.53
N ALA A 50 1.55 1.02 1.48
CA ALA A 50 2.67 1.83 1.95
C ALA A 50 2.59 1.90 3.48
N ALA A 51 3.19 0.94 4.17
CA ALA A 51 3.00 0.71 5.61
C ALA A 51 3.26 1.96 6.46
N GLY A 52 4.36 2.68 6.21
CA GLY A 52 4.69 3.87 6.99
C GLY A 52 3.67 4.99 6.86
N ARG A 53 3.34 5.40 5.64
CA ARG A 53 2.38 6.49 5.39
C ARG A 53 0.96 6.09 5.76
N THR A 54 0.57 4.83 5.54
CA THR A 54 -0.74 4.33 5.95
C THR A 54 -0.88 4.35 7.47
N THR A 55 0.15 3.95 8.20
CA THR A 55 0.16 4.03 9.67
C THR A 55 0.01 5.48 10.14
N ALA A 56 0.79 6.41 9.59
CA ALA A 56 0.67 7.83 9.93
C ALA A 56 -0.74 8.37 9.64
N ALA A 57 -1.33 8.00 8.51
CA ALA A 57 -2.68 8.41 8.14
C ALA A 57 -3.74 7.88 9.12
N ILE A 58 -3.61 6.63 9.54
CA ILE A 58 -4.52 6.04 10.54
C ILE A 58 -4.40 6.80 11.86
N LEU A 59 -3.18 7.00 12.35
CA LEU A 59 -2.94 7.73 13.60
C LEU A 59 -3.56 9.13 13.56
N GLU A 60 -3.32 9.89 12.48
CA GLU A 60 -3.85 11.24 12.35
C GLU A 60 -5.38 11.30 12.20
N ASN A 61 -5.96 10.41 11.40
CA ASN A 61 -7.39 10.44 11.11
C ASN A 61 -8.25 9.86 12.24
N TYR A 62 -7.69 9.00 13.07
CA TYR A 62 -8.41 8.35 14.16
C TYR A 62 -8.05 8.87 15.54
N GLN A 63 -7.20 9.89 15.61
CA GLN A 63 -6.88 10.54 16.88
C GLN A 63 -8.10 11.28 17.43
N GLN A 64 -8.34 11.14 18.73
CA GLN A 64 -9.44 11.77 19.45
C GLN A 64 -8.95 13.04 20.16
N ALA A 65 -9.91 13.83 20.64
CA ALA A 65 -9.60 15.10 21.34
C ALA A 65 -8.74 14.91 22.60
N ASP A 66 -8.83 13.76 23.26
CA ASP A 66 -8.03 13.42 24.44
C ASP A 66 -6.64 12.85 24.10
N GLY A 67 -6.29 12.82 22.82
CA GLY A 67 -5.01 12.26 22.34
C GLY A 67 -5.03 10.75 22.14
N SER A 68 -6.08 10.04 22.52
CA SER A 68 -6.22 8.62 22.23
C SER A 68 -6.44 8.38 20.73
N ILE A 69 -6.19 7.15 20.28
CA ILE A 69 -6.37 6.79 18.87
C ILE A 69 -7.29 5.59 18.80
N VAL A 70 -8.43 5.76 18.14
CA VAL A 70 -9.35 4.66 17.89
C VAL A 70 -8.75 3.74 16.85
N ILE A 71 -8.73 2.45 17.13
CA ILE A 71 -8.24 1.45 16.16
C ILE A 71 -9.38 1.10 15.22
N PRO A 72 -9.18 1.24 13.87
CA PRO A 72 -10.18 0.79 12.90
C PRO A 72 -10.61 -0.64 13.19
N GLU A 73 -11.90 -0.91 13.10
CA GLU A 73 -12.47 -2.21 13.47
C GLU A 73 -11.78 -3.38 12.76
N VAL A 74 -11.47 -3.22 11.48
CA VAL A 74 -10.81 -4.24 10.66
C VAL A 74 -9.41 -4.60 11.16
N LEU A 75 -8.74 -3.72 11.92
CA LEU A 75 -7.39 -3.93 12.44
C LEU A 75 -7.38 -4.49 13.86
N ARG A 76 -8.50 -4.46 14.58
CA ARG A 76 -8.58 -4.92 15.98
C ARG A 76 -8.15 -6.37 16.19
N PRO A 77 -8.49 -7.32 15.29
CA PRO A 77 -8.00 -8.70 15.44
C PRO A 77 -6.47 -8.81 15.45
N TYR A 78 -5.79 -7.93 14.70
CA TYR A 78 -4.32 -7.90 14.64
C TYR A 78 -3.68 -7.16 15.82
N MET A 79 -4.49 -6.48 16.61
CA MET A 79 -4.06 -5.71 17.79
C MET A 79 -4.52 -6.37 19.11
N GLY A 80 -4.76 -7.69 19.08
CA GLY A 80 -5.22 -8.41 20.26
C GLY A 80 -6.63 -8.03 20.72
N GLY A 81 -7.46 -7.51 19.81
CA GLY A 81 -8.81 -7.04 20.11
C GLY A 81 -8.87 -5.65 20.73
N LEU A 82 -7.74 -4.95 20.83
CA LEU A 82 -7.68 -3.60 21.38
C LEU A 82 -8.51 -2.64 20.54
N GLU A 83 -9.37 -1.85 21.17
CA GLU A 83 -10.26 -0.91 20.47
C GLU A 83 -9.64 0.48 20.31
N LYS A 84 -8.77 0.88 21.21
CA LYS A 84 -8.07 2.17 21.14
C LYS A 84 -6.73 2.14 21.85
N ILE A 85 -5.85 3.02 21.42
CA ILE A 85 -4.56 3.27 22.05
C ILE A 85 -4.72 4.48 22.96
N GLU A 86 -4.40 4.33 24.23
CA GLU A 86 -4.49 5.39 25.23
C GLU A 86 -3.12 5.68 25.85
N ALA A 87 -2.93 6.92 26.32
CA ALA A 87 -1.77 7.23 27.15
C ALA A 87 -1.87 6.50 28.49
N LYS A 88 -0.74 6.04 28.96
CA LYS A 88 -0.65 5.41 30.29
C LYS A 88 -0.66 6.47 31.40
#